data_79c7e5546163e9fb1a778b4e24f78268
#
_entry.id   79c7e5546163e9fb1a778b4e24f78268
#
_cell.length_a   1.000
_cell.length_b   1.000
_cell.length_c   1.000
_cell.angle_alpha   90.00
_cell.angle_beta   90.00
_cell.angle_gamma   90.00
#
_symmetry.space_group_name_H-M   'P 1'
#
loop_
_entity.id
_entity.type
_entity.pdbx_description
1 polymer ?
#
loop_
_entity_poly.entity_id
_entity_poly.type
_entity_poly.pdbx_seq_one_letter_code
_entity_poly.pdbx_strand_id
1 'polypeptide(L)'
;MPFKQALLVTAILGCASLSSVALAVAKNTPKATPVSIAIVEPLQHEAMDEIIAGYRDGIKQAGISADISIKNGQLDPNIEKSIFTELANDQTTIVAPIGTTLFEMALSSIPNKPIVGIATLFPDATRNAMNPIHATAIDDSMDPVAQLKFMSQVLPKMKKIALVYSPDDNIVTQVNAIEKVAKTMGISIQELMVTSAPDLYSVSHHIDSDAGCIFILKDHMVVSGVAQLAQQAQALQIPLITSDDGSVQGGGAFAFGITEKQIGEAAAQVTARFIKGTPMKDLPTKTLTDYTIFLNESMAIKQGFSQAQITGLKTIAAASNYPVISCTPVSCG
;
A
#
# COMPACT_ATOMS: atom_id res chain seq x y z
N MET A 1 27.07 -28.82 100.50
CA MET A 1 25.92 -29.72 100.45
C MET A 1 24.96 -29.24 99.37
N PRO A 2 24.33 -30.09 98.57
CA PRO A 2 24.77 -31.29 97.89
C PRO A 2 24.68 -31.20 96.35
N PHE A 3 25.44 -32.01 95.71
CA PHE A 3 25.25 -32.76 94.48
C PHE A 3 24.00 -32.53 93.69
N LYS A 4 24.15 -32.30 92.37
CA LYS A 4 23.31 -32.98 91.34
C LYS A 4 24.07 -33.18 90.03
N GLN A 5 23.97 -34.42 89.60
CA GLN A 5 24.65 -35.05 88.45
C GLN A 5 24.24 -34.47 87.12
N ALA A 6 25.18 -34.39 86.19
CA ALA A 6 25.00 -34.15 84.79
C ALA A 6 24.54 -35.43 84.10
N LEU A 7 23.48 -35.32 83.33
CA LEU A 7 23.02 -36.36 82.35
C LEU A 7 23.33 -35.86 80.94
N LEU A 8 24.20 -36.58 80.28
CA LEU A 8 24.62 -36.34 78.91
C LEU A 8 23.55 -37.01 77.99
N VAL A 9 22.84 -36.22 77.19
CA VAL A 9 21.92 -36.76 76.17
C VAL A 9 22.50 -36.39 74.81
N THR A 10 22.99 -37.40 74.10
CA THR A 10 23.51 -37.33 72.76
C THR A 10 22.32 -37.22 71.78
N ALA A 11 22.15 -36.03 71.15
CA ALA A 11 21.17 -35.87 70.09
C ALA A 11 21.81 -36.18 68.74
N ILE A 12 21.32 -37.20 68.08
CA ILE A 12 21.68 -37.55 66.71
C ILE A 12 20.91 -36.61 65.77
N LEU A 13 21.62 -35.72 65.06
CA LEU A 13 21.04 -34.93 63.99
C LEU A 13 20.89 -35.81 62.73
N GLY A 14 19.69 -36.23 62.46
CA GLY A 14 19.31 -36.77 61.17
C GLY A 14 19.07 -35.64 60.16
N CYS A 15 19.96 -35.46 59.20
CA CYS A 15 19.73 -34.63 58.04
C CYS A 15 18.70 -35.26 57.10
N ALA A 16 17.47 -34.83 57.21
CA ALA A 16 16.45 -35.14 56.19
C ALA A 16 16.58 -34.12 55.06
N SER A 17 17.19 -34.53 53.95
CA SER A 17 17.22 -33.77 52.68
C SER A 17 15.84 -33.76 52.04
N LEU A 18 15.10 -32.69 52.23
CA LEU A 18 13.86 -32.41 51.49
C LEU A 18 14.23 -32.04 50.03
N SER A 19 14.22 -33.03 49.15
CA SER A 19 14.27 -32.81 47.71
C SER A 19 12.94 -32.18 47.27
N SER A 20 12.93 -30.87 47.09
CA SER A 20 11.82 -30.12 46.47
C SER A 20 11.75 -30.49 44.98
N VAL A 21 10.90 -31.46 44.63
CA VAL A 21 10.51 -31.67 43.24
C VAL A 21 9.63 -30.49 42.82
N ALA A 22 10.23 -29.50 42.17
CA ALA A 22 9.49 -28.47 41.50
C ALA A 22 8.77 -29.08 40.30
N LEU A 23 7.49 -29.39 40.45
CA LEU A 23 6.61 -29.73 39.33
C LEU A 23 6.52 -28.49 38.46
N ALA A 24 7.25 -28.49 37.35
CA ALA A 24 7.06 -27.52 36.27
C ALA A 24 5.69 -27.81 35.64
N VAL A 25 4.67 -27.10 36.11
CA VAL A 25 3.38 -27.05 35.43
C VAL A 25 3.62 -26.28 34.13
N ALA A 26 3.86 -27.03 33.06
CA ALA A 26 3.82 -26.46 31.72
C ALA A 26 2.44 -25.79 31.55
N LYS A 27 2.40 -24.47 31.58
CA LYS A 27 1.21 -23.72 31.19
C LYS A 27 0.97 -24.05 29.71
N ASN A 28 0.13 -25.04 29.47
CA ASN A 28 -0.54 -25.19 28.17
C ASN A 28 -1.46 -23.97 28.02
N THR A 29 -0.92 -22.86 27.58
CA THR A 29 -1.75 -21.78 27.03
C THR A 29 -2.49 -22.38 25.84
N PRO A 30 -3.81 -22.37 25.80
CA PRO A 30 -4.53 -22.82 24.63
C PRO A 30 -4.01 -22.06 23.44
N LYS A 31 -3.51 -22.75 22.42
CA LYS A 31 -3.09 -22.13 21.17
C LYS A 31 -4.33 -21.47 20.61
N ALA A 32 -4.38 -20.15 20.61
CA ALA A 32 -5.54 -19.40 20.10
C ALA A 32 -5.83 -19.90 18.68
N THR A 33 -7.10 -20.21 18.43
CA THR A 33 -7.54 -20.62 17.09
C THR A 33 -7.13 -19.53 16.11
N PRO A 34 -6.44 -19.84 15.00
CA PRO A 34 -6.05 -18.86 14.03
C PRO A 34 -7.27 -18.08 13.51
N VAL A 35 -7.14 -16.77 13.37
CA VAL A 35 -8.18 -15.94 12.75
C VAL A 35 -8.20 -16.24 11.26
N SER A 36 -9.37 -16.58 10.71
CA SER A 36 -9.52 -16.84 9.28
C SER A 36 -9.69 -15.53 8.51
N ILE A 37 -8.78 -15.24 7.58
CA ILE A 37 -8.79 -14.03 6.75
C ILE A 37 -8.80 -14.46 5.28
N ALA A 38 -9.71 -13.92 4.48
CA ALA A 38 -9.70 -14.10 3.03
C ALA A 38 -9.28 -12.79 2.34
N ILE A 39 -8.16 -12.82 1.63
CA ILE A 39 -7.78 -11.77 0.69
C ILE A 39 -8.40 -12.11 -0.66
N VAL A 40 -9.08 -11.13 -1.28
CA VAL A 40 -9.63 -11.28 -2.63
C VAL A 40 -8.87 -10.34 -3.56
N GLU A 41 -8.14 -10.91 -4.50
CA GLU A 41 -7.39 -10.17 -5.52
C GLU A 41 -8.15 -10.16 -6.85
N PRO A 42 -8.06 -9.07 -7.66
CA PRO A 42 -8.75 -9.01 -8.95
C PRO A 42 -8.13 -9.94 -9.99
N LEU A 43 -6.80 -10.09 -9.96
CA LEU A 43 -6.01 -10.95 -10.84
C LEU A 43 -4.69 -11.28 -10.15
N GLN A 44 -4.00 -12.31 -10.62
CA GLN A 44 -2.64 -12.58 -10.19
C GLN A 44 -1.68 -11.65 -10.94
N HIS A 45 -0.94 -10.84 -10.19
CA HIS A 45 0.02 -9.89 -10.72
C HIS A 45 1.07 -9.59 -9.64
N GLU A 46 2.29 -9.22 -10.03
CA GLU A 46 3.39 -8.92 -9.10
C GLU A 46 3.02 -7.89 -8.04
N ALA A 47 2.33 -6.83 -8.42
CA ALA A 47 1.83 -5.83 -7.46
C ALA A 47 0.89 -6.42 -6.40
N MET A 48 0.02 -7.38 -6.79
CA MET A 48 -0.86 -8.07 -5.84
C MET A 48 -0.05 -8.97 -4.91
N ASP A 49 0.95 -9.66 -5.44
CA ASP A 49 1.84 -10.52 -4.64
C ASP A 49 2.60 -9.70 -3.59
N GLU A 50 3.07 -8.49 -3.94
CA GLU A 50 3.72 -7.57 -3.00
C GLU A 50 2.77 -7.04 -1.92
N ILE A 51 1.55 -6.64 -2.28
CA ILE A 51 0.51 -6.25 -1.32
C ILE A 51 0.24 -7.40 -0.34
N ILE A 52 0.06 -8.61 -0.86
CA ILE A 52 -0.24 -9.81 -0.06
C ILE A 52 0.95 -10.15 0.85
N ALA A 53 2.19 -10.04 0.35
CA ALA A 53 3.39 -10.23 1.14
C ALA A 53 3.47 -9.22 2.30
N GLY A 54 3.26 -7.94 2.01
CA GLY A 54 3.20 -6.87 3.02
C GLY A 54 2.12 -7.11 4.07
N TYR A 55 0.94 -7.56 3.64
CA TYR A 55 -0.15 -7.88 4.55
C TYR A 55 0.21 -9.05 5.48
N ARG A 56 0.78 -10.14 4.94
CA ARG A 56 1.23 -11.29 5.73
C ARG A 56 2.33 -10.90 6.73
N ASP A 57 3.30 -10.13 6.29
CA ASP A 57 4.38 -9.62 7.14
C ASP A 57 3.82 -8.76 8.28
N GLY A 58 2.89 -7.86 8.01
CA GLY A 58 2.27 -6.99 9.00
C GLY A 58 1.45 -7.75 10.05
N ILE A 59 0.66 -8.77 9.64
CA ILE A 59 -0.08 -9.65 10.55
C ILE A 59 0.88 -10.43 11.46
N LYS A 60 1.97 -10.97 10.88
CA LYS A 60 3.01 -11.68 11.64
C LYS A 60 3.72 -10.76 12.63
N GLN A 61 4.11 -9.55 12.21
CA GLN A 61 4.74 -8.54 13.08
C GLN A 61 3.83 -8.11 14.23
N ALA A 62 2.51 -8.07 13.99
CA ALA A 62 1.52 -7.79 15.03
C ALA A 62 1.35 -8.95 16.04
N GLY A 63 2.02 -10.09 15.85
CA GLY A 63 1.93 -11.27 16.72
C GLY A 63 0.61 -12.03 16.62
N ILE A 64 -0.08 -11.91 15.48
CA ILE A 64 -1.38 -12.54 15.26
C ILE A 64 -1.20 -13.87 14.55
N SER A 65 -1.82 -14.94 15.12
CA SER A 65 -1.97 -16.21 14.43
C SER A 65 -3.18 -16.12 13.50
N ALA A 66 -2.94 -16.12 12.19
CA ALA A 66 -4.00 -16.06 11.19
C ALA A 66 -3.80 -17.15 10.13
N ASP A 67 -4.92 -17.66 9.62
CA ASP A 67 -5.00 -18.45 8.40
C ASP A 67 -5.45 -17.54 7.27
N ILE A 68 -4.55 -17.26 6.32
CA ILE A 68 -4.77 -16.29 5.25
C ILE A 68 -4.91 -17.04 3.93
N SER A 69 -6.15 -17.10 3.43
CA SER A 69 -6.47 -17.64 2.10
C SER A 69 -6.49 -16.53 1.05
N ILE A 70 -6.10 -16.88 -0.17
CA ILE A 70 -6.15 -15.98 -1.33
C ILE A 70 -7.21 -16.49 -2.30
N LYS A 71 -8.08 -15.60 -2.73
CA LYS A 71 -9.12 -15.86 -3.73
C LYS A 71 -8.87 -14.94 -4.93
N ASN A 72 -8.79 -15.50 -6.13
CA ASN A 72 -8.51 -14.74 -7.34
C ASN A 72 -9.78 -14.56 -8.18
N GLY A 73 -10.15 -13.30 -8.43
CA GLY A 73 -11.34 -12.92 -9.19
C GLY A 73 -11.21 -13.09 -10.70
N GLN A 74 -9.99 -13.22 -11.23
CA GLN A 74 -9.66 -13.42 -12.65
C GLN A 74 -10.23 -12.30 -13.56
N LEU A 75 -10.49 -11.12 -13.02
CA LEU A 75 -11.19 -10.01 -13.69
C LEU A 75 -12.56 -10.44 -14.28
N ASP A 76 -13.17 -11.48 -13.70
CA ASP A 76 -14.50 -11.96 -14.11
C ASP A 76 -15.53 -11.65 -13.01
N PRO A 77 -16.49 -10.75 -13.28
CA PRO A 77 -17.50 -10.35 -12.30
C PRO A 77 -18.35 -11.52 -11.76
N ASN A 78 -18.51 -12.62 -12.54
CA ASN A 78 -19.24 -13.80 -12.08
C ASN A 78 -18.45 -14.61 -11.10
N ILE A 79 -17.14 -14.77 -11.34
CA ILE A 79 -16.20 -15.43 -10.42
C ILE A 79 -16.11 -14.61 -9.13
N GLU A 80 -15.91 -13.30 -9.23
CA GLU A 80 -15.85 -12.39 -8.09
C GLU A 80 -17.11 -12.46 -7.23
N LYS A 81 -18.29 -12.41 -7.84
CA LYS A 81 -19.58 -12.57 -7.16
C LYS A 81 -19.73 -13.94 -6.49
N SER A 82 -19.25 -15.01 -7.14
CA SER A 82 -19.27 -16.37 -6.57
C SER A 82 -18.37 -16.44 -5.32
N ILE A 83 -17.18 -15.87 -5.38
CA ILE A 83 -16.25 -15.77 -4.25
C ILE A 83 -16.92 -15.08 -3.06
N PHE A 84 -17.52 -13.90 -3.26
CA PHE A 84 -18.16 -13.17 -2.15
C PHE A 84 -19.41 -13.89 -1.62
N THR A 85 -20.14 -14.62 -2.46
CA THR A 85 -21.26 -15.48 -2.02
C THR A 85 -20.76 -16.63 -1.13
N GLU A 86 -19.65 -17.27 -1.47
CA GLU A 86 -18.98 -18.27 -0.63
C GLU A 86 -18.54 -17.67 0.70
N LEU A 87 -17.79 -16.58 0.65
CA LEU A 87 -17.24 -15.89 1.82
C LEU A 87 -18.33 -15.36 2.78
N ALA A 88 -19.51 -15.02 2.28
CA ALA A 88 -20.63 -14.60 3.12
C ALA A 88 -21.10 -15.73 4.07
N ASN A 89 -20.96 -16.99 3.65
CA ASN A 89 -21.54 -18.15 4.31
C ASN A 89 -20.52 -19.11 4.95
N ASP A 90 -19.23 -18.93 4.72
CA ASP A 90 -18.16 -19.76 5.27
C ASP A 90 -17.68 -19.31 6.67
N GLN A 91 -16.58 -19.89 7.17
CA GLN A 91 -15.99 -19.58 8.48
C GLN A 91 -15.00 -18.41 8.44
N THR A 92 -14.87 -17.70 7.32
CA THR A 92 -14.00 -16.53 7.21
C THR A 92 -14.43 -15.45 8.20
N THR A 93 -13.47 -14.99 8.99
CA THR A 93 -13.71 -13.96 10.02
C THR A 93 -13.61 -12.55 9.46
N ILE A 94 -12.65 -12.31 8.54
CA ILE A 94 -12.37 -10.99 7.96
C ILE A 94 -12.18 -11.16 6.46
N VAL A 95 -12.77 -10.28 5.67
CA VAL A 95 -12.58 -10.22 4.22
C VAL A 95 -11.76 -8.99 3.86
N ALA A 96 -10.70 -9.19 3.08
CA ALA A 96 -9.76 -8.16 2.69
C ALA A 96 -9.66 -8.05 1.14
N PRO A 97 -10.61 -7.39 0.49
CA PRO A 97 -10.59 -7.20 -0.97
C PRO A 97 -9.54 -6.16 -1.37
N ILE A 98 -8.85 -6.41 -2.49
CA ILE A 98 -7.89 -5.48 -3.10
C ILE A 98 -8.57 -4.74 -4.24
N GLY A 99 -8.57 -3.41 -4.18
CA GLY A 99 -9.17 -2.52 -5.17
C GLY A 99 -10.63 -2.17 -4.92
N THR A 100 -11.03 -1.01 -5.44
CA THR A 100 -12.34 -0.38 -5.15
C THR A 100 -13.50 -1.26 -5.63
N THR A 101 -13.43 -1.82 -6.84
CA THR A 101 -14.49 -2.66 -7.39
C THR A 101 -14.81 -3.88 -6.53
N LEU A 102 -13.77 -4.63 -6.11
CA LEU A 102 -13.94 -5.79 -5.22
C LEU A 102 -14.43 -5.38 -3.84
N PHE A 103 -13.99 -4.23 -3.35
CA PHE A 103 -14.45 -3.71 -2.06
C PHE A 103 -15.94 -3.34 -2.09
N GLU A 104 -16.41 -2.66 -3.11
CA GLU A 104 -17.83 -2.32 -3.29
C GLU A 104 -18.70 -3.58 -3.43
N MET A 105 -18.20 -4.57 -4.15
CA MET A 105 -18.86 -5.88 -4.26
C MET A 105 -18.92 -6.59 -2.90
N ALA A 106 -17.84 -6.54 -2.11
CA ALA A 106 -17.83 -7.09 -0.75
C ALA A 106 -18.84 -6.39 0.16
N LEU A 107 -18.90 -5.05 0.12
CA LEU A 107 -19.87 -4.26 0.90
C LEU A 107 -21.32 -4.68 0.63
N SER A 108 -21.65 -4.91 -0.63
CA SER A 108 -23.00 -5.30 -1.04
C SER A 108 -23.35 -6.76 -0.75
N SER A 109 -22.33 -7.65 -0.79
CA SER A 109 -22.52 -9.11 -0.69
C SER A 109 -22.35 -9.65 0.71
N ILE A 110 -21.57 -8.98 1.57
CA ILE A 110 -21.17 -9.46 2.90
C ILE A 110 -21.47 -8.42 4.00
N PRO A 111 -22.74 -8.11 4.26
CA PRO A 111 -23.11 -7.04 5.20
C PRO A 111 -22.80 -7.36 6.67
N ASN A 112 -22.51 -8.61 7.00
CA ASN A 112 -22.41 -9.07 8.39
C ASN A 112 -20.99 -9.46 8.82
N LYS A 113 -20.00 -9.35 7.94
CA LYS A 113 -18.60 -9.65 8.27
C LYS A 113 -17.74 -8.38 8.22
N PRO A 114 -16.68 -8.32 9.02
CA PRO A 114 -15.69 -7.24 8.95
C PRO A 114 -14.98 -7.24 7.59
N ILE A 115 -14.92 -6.06 6.96
CA ILE A 115 -14.25 -5.85 5.67
C ILE A 115 -13.14 -4.81 5.84
N VAL A 116 -11.95 -5.13 5.37
CA VAL A 116 -10.80 -4.21 5.31
C VAL A 116 -10.35 -4.08 3.87
N GLY A 117 -10.78 -3.03 3.19
CA GLY A 117 -10.36 -2.72 1.82
C GLY A 117 -8.87 -2.40 1.75
N ILE A 118 -8.21 -2.90 0.72
CA ILE A 118 -6.79 -2.68 0.45
C ILE A 118 -6.68 -1.96 -0.88
N ALA A 119 -5.90 -0.89 -0.97
CA ALA A 119 -5.78 -0.04 -2.16
C ALA A 119 -7.18 0.40 -2.65
N THR A 120 -7.96 1.02 -1.76
CA THR A 120 -9.40 1.22 -1.98
C THR A 120 -9.83 2.61 -1.59
N LEU A 121 -10.46 3.32 -2.51
CA LEU A 121 -11.13 4.57 -2.21
C LEU A 121 -12.43 4.30 -1.43
N PHE A 122 -12.50 4.78 -0.21
CA PHE A 122 -13.68 4.63 0.65
C PHE A 122 -14.02 5.94 1.36
N PRO A 123 -14.84 6.80 0.77
CA PRO A 123 -15.19 8.09 1.35
C PRO A 123 -15.86 7.94 2.72
N ASP A 124 -15.46 8.79 3.67
CA ASP A 124 -16.02 8.79 5.03
C ASP A 124 -17.55 8.97 5.04
N ALA A 125 -18.11 9.73 4.09
CA ALA A 125 -19.56 9.89 3.96
C ALA A 125 -20.27 8.54 3.70
N THR A 126 -19.73 7.72 2.80
CA THR A 126 -20.25 6.38 2.50
C THR A 126 -20.10 5.47 3.71
N ARG A 127 -18.92 5.48 4.34
CA ARG A 127 -18.64 4.69 5.54
C ARG A 127 -19.58 5.04 6.70
N ASN A 128 -19.77 6.33 6.96
CA ASN A 128 -20.61 6.80 8.07
C ASN A 128 -22.11 6.57 7.86
N ALA A 129 -22.54 6.33 6.62
CA ALA A 129 -23.92 5.93 6.31
C ALA A 129 -24.23 4.46 6.66
N MET A 130 -23.21 3.64 6.93
CA MET A 130 -23.39 2.24 7.33
C MET A 130 -23.87 2.13 8.80
N ASN A 131 -24.80 1.21 9.03
CA ASN A 131 -25.25 0.90 10.40
C ASN A 131 -25.58 -0.61 10.53
N PRO A 132 -24.77 -1.40 11.26
CA PRO A 132 -23.52 -1.01 11.93
C PRO A 132 -22.37 -0.79 10.94
N ILE A 133 -21.37 0.02 11.33
CA ILE A 133 -20.13 0.18 10.57
C ILE A 133 -19.33 -1.11 10.68
N HIS A 134 -19.17 -1.82 9.57
CA HIS A 134 -18.46 -3.09 9.49
C HIS A 134 -17.28 -3.10 8.49
N ALA A 135 -16.98 -1.94 7.89
CA ALA A 135 -15.92 -1.80 6.92
C ALA A 135 -15.01 -0.60 7.20
N THR A 136 -13.75 -0.74 6.80
CA THR A 136 -12.75 0.32 6.68
C THR A 136 -11.84 0.02 5.51
N ALA A 137 -10.96 0.95 5.12
CA ALA A 137 -10.06 0.75 4.00
C ALA A 137 -8.72 1.46 4.18
N ILE A 138 -7.73 1.00 3.41
CA ILE A 138 -6.49 1.71 3.14
C ILE A 138 -6.62 2.32 1.74
N ASP A 139 -6.58 3.63 1.70
CA ASP A 139 -6.60 4.43 0.49
C ASP A 139 -5.16 4.69 0.04
N ASP A 140 -4.81 4.23 -1.15
CA ASP A 140 -3.50 4.40 -1.78
C ASP A 140 -3.44 5.60 -2.74
N SER A 141 -4.50 6.41 -2.76
CA SER A 141 -4.50 7.64 -3.55
C SER A 141 -3.42 8.61 -3.08
N MET A 142 -2.84 9.29 -4.05
CA MET A 142 -1.75 10.23 -3.78
C MET A 142 -2.32 11.61 -3.48
N ASP A 143 -1.71 12.31 -2.49
CA ASP A 143 -2.02 13.72 -2.27
C ASP A 143 -1.47 14.58 -3.42
N PRO A 144 -2.33 15.20 -4.24
CA PRO A 144 -1.88 16.02 -5.36
C PRO A 144 -1.05 17.22 -4.93
N VAL A 145 -1.24 17.72 -3.70
CA VAL A 145 -0.39 18.81 -3.17
C VAL A 145 1.04 18.32 -2.95
N ALA A 146 1.20 17.15 -2.34
CA ALA A 146 2.52 16.55 -2.10
C ALA A 146 3.22 16.23 -3.42
N GLN A 147 2.51 15.62 -4.38
CA GLN A 147 3.06 15.28 -5.70
C GLN A 147 3.55 16.54 -6.44
N LEU A 148 2.67 17.51 -6.65
CA LEU A 148 3.01 18.71 -7.42
C LEU A 148 4.07 19.57 -6.73
N LYS A 149 4.07 19.62 -5.39
CA LYS A 149 5.10 20.30 -4.60
C LYS A 149 6.46 19.65 -4.82
N PHE A 150 6.55 18.32 -4.73
CA PHE A 150 7.79 17.62 -5.00
C PHE A 150 8.26 17.81 -6.43
N MET A 151 7.37 17.63 -7.41
CA MET A 151 7.68 17.84 -8.83
C MET A 151 8.20 19.26 -9.11
N SER A 152 7.57 20.30 -8.54
CA SER A 152 7.98 21.69 -8.72
C SER A 152 9.32 22.03 -8.06
N GLN A 153 9.68 21.35 -6.98
CA GLN A 153 11.00 21.48 -6.36
C GLN A 153 12.09 20.83 -7.21
N VAL A 154 11.81 19.66 -7.78
CA VAL A 154 12.74 18.94 -8.69
C VAL A 154 12.87 19.65 -10.04
N LEU A 155 11.78 20.23 -10.54
CA LEU A 155 11.67 20.91 -11.82
C LEU A 155 11.25 22.39 -11.64
N PRO A 156 12.09 23.25 -11.07
CA PRO A 156 11.69 24.62 -10.68
C PRO A 156 11.34 25.53 -11.88
N LYS A 157 11.70 25.15 -13.09
CA LYS A 157 11.36 25.86 -14.34
C LYS A 157 10.06 25.32 -14.98
N MET A 158 9.49 24.25 -14.48
CA MET A 158 8.27 23.65 -15.01
C MET A 158 7.08 24.61 -14.84
N LYS A 159 6.39 24.91 -15.94
CA LYS A 159 5.19 25.75 -15.97
C LYS A 159 3.99 25.02 -16.57
N LYS A 160 4.23 23.90 -17.24
CA LYS A 160 3.22 23.09 -17.87
C LYS A 160 3.52 21.61 -17.65
N ILE A 161 2.49 20.83 -17.35
CA ILE A 161 2.51 19.37 -17.22
C ILE A 161 1.63 18.77 -18.32
N ALA A 162 2.15 17.84 -19.10
CA ALA A 162 1.35 16.99 -19.97
C ALA A 162 0.85 15.81 -19.15
N LEU A 163 -0.43 15.83 -18.76
CA LEU A 163 -1.07 14.81 -17.95
C LEU A 163 -1.82 13.82 -18.85
N VAL A 164 -1.33 12.60 -18.93
CA VAL A 164 -1.93 11.53 -19.74
C VAL A 164 -2.76 10.62 -18.84
N TYR A 165 -4.03 10.40 -19.20
CA TYR A 165 -4.97 9.66 -18.37
C TYR A 165 -6.10 9.01 -19.17
N SER A 166 -6.81 8.01 -18.58
CA SER A 166 -8.00 7.38 -19.14
C SER A 166 -9.28 7.97 -18.54
N PRO A 167 -10.45 7.76 -19.16
CA PRO A 167 -11.73 8.24 -18.66
C PRO A 167 -12.31 7.42 -17.49
N ASP A 168 -11.50 6.66 -16.77
CA ASP A 168 -11.91 5.98 -15.54
C ASP A 168 -12.32 6.99 -14.47
N ASP A 169 -13.47 6.80 -13.82
CA ASP A 169 -14.04 7.76 -12.86
C ASP A 169 -13.10 8.08 -11.69
N ASN A 170 -12.35 7.08 -11.20
CA ASN A 170 -11.39 7.28 -10.13
C ASN A 170 -10.19 8.10 -10.60
N ILE A 171 -9.72 7.85 -11.83
CA ILE A 171 -8.64 8.60 -12.45
C ILE A 171 -9.06 10.04 -12.72
N VAL A 172 -10.24 10.26 -13.32
CA VAL A 172 -10.79 11.60 -13.56
C VAL A 172 -10.95 12.39 -12.26
N THR A 173 -11.33 11.74 -11.18
CA THR A 173 -11.40 12.38 -9.85
C THR A 173 -10.02 12.88 -9.39
N GLN A 174 -8.96 12.09 -9.58
CA GLN A 174 -7.59 12.46 -9.25
C GLN A 174 -7.08 13.58 -10.18
N VAL A 175 -7.38 13.52 -11.48
CA VAL A 175 -7.04 14.56 -12.46
C VAL A 175 -7.64 15.91 -12.04
N ASN A 176 -8.94 15.96 -11.72
CA ASN A 176 -9.61 17.16 -11.24
C ASN A 176 -8.95 17.74 -9.97
N ALA A 177 -8.51 16.88 -9.05
CA ALA A 177 -7.80 17.29 -7.84
C ALA A 177 -6.42 17.90 -8.18
N ILE A 178 -5.67 17.27 -9.08
CA ILE A 178 -4.36 17.75 -9.56
C ILE A 178 -4.51 19.10 -10.24
N GLU A 179 -5.46 19.27 -11.15
CA GLU A 179 -5.71 20.53 -11.84
C GLU A 179 -5.98 21.68 -10.88
N LYS A 180 -6.85 21.42 -9.89
CA LYS A 180 -7.18 22.41 -8.86
C LYS A 180 -5.95 22.87 -8.09
N VAL A 181 -5.06 21.97 -7.74
CA VAL A 181 -3.80 22.27 -7.05
C VAL A 181 -2.83 22.97 -7.99
N ALA A 182 -2.62 22.46 -9.20
CA ALA A 182 -1.74 23.02 -10.20
C ALA A 182 -2.07 24.51 -10.48
N LYS A 183 -3.36 24.82 -10.61
CA LYS A 183 -3.85 26.20 -10.78
C LYS A 183 -3.41 27.11 -9.64
N THR A 184 -3.43 26.65 -8.38
CA THR A 184 -2.98 27.45 -7.23
C THR A 184 -1.46 27.66 -7.22
N MET A 185 -0.71 26.76 -7.86
CA MET A 185 0.75 26.84 -7.98
C MET A 185 1.22 27.55 -9.23
N GLY A 186 0.31 28.04 -10.09
CA GLY A 186 0.63 28.69 -11.36
C GLY A 186 1.22 27.73 -12.40
N ILE A 187 0.85 26.45 -12.32
CA ILE A 187 1.23 25.40 -13.27
C ILE A 187 0.01 25.11 -14.15
N SER A 188 0.18 25.12 -15.48
CA SER A 188 -0.85 24.71 -16.43
C SER A 188 -0.82 23.20 -16.66
N ILE A 189 -1.98 22.62 -16.87
CA ILE A 189 -2.13 21.20 -17.24
C ILE A 189 -2.55 21.15 -18.70
N GLN A 190 -1.82 20.37 -19.50
CA GLN A 190 -2.30 19.88 -20.79
C GLN A 190 -2.92 18.50 -20.55
N GLU A 191 -4.23 18.42 -20.63
CA GLU A 191 -4.94 17.16 -20.48
C GLU A 191 -4.89 16.35 -21.79
N LEU A 192 -4.43 15.11 -21.68
CA LEU A 192 -4.26 14.17 -22.78
C LEU A 192 -4.99 12.88 -22.43
N MET A 193 -6.29 12.87 -22.72
CA MET A 193 -7.13 11.70 -22.42
C MET A 193 -6.99 10.64 -23.52
N VAL A 194 -6.81 9.38 -23.10
CA VAL A 194 -6.76 8.20 -23.97
C VAL A 194 -7.93 7.27 -23.68
N THR A 195 -8.55 6.75 -24.73
CA THR A 195 -9.70 5.85 -24.62
C THR A 195 -9.35 4.39 -24.93
N SER A 196 -8.15 4.17 -25.45
CA SER A 196 -7.62 2.83 -25.71
C SER A 196 -6.07 2.84 -25.68
N ALA A 197 -5.46 1.69 -25.45
CA ALA A 197 -4.00 1.58 -25.47
C ALA A 197 -3.35 2.01 -26.82
N PRO A 198 -3.92 1.71 -27.99
CA PRO A 198 -3.42 2.24 -29.28
C PRO A 198 -3.41 3.78 -29.36
N ASP A 199 -4.33 4.47 -28.67
CA ASP A 199 -4.42 5.94 -28.71
C ASP A 199 -3.18 6.59 -28.08
N LEU A 200 -2.49 5.90 -27.15
CA LEU A 200 -1.27 6.40 -26.52
C LEU A 200 -0.21 6.84 -27.54
N TYR A 201 -0.06 6.10 -28.64
CA TYR A 201 0.85 6.47 -29.69
C TYR A 201 0.49 7.84 -30.30
N SER A 202 -0.76 8.00 -30.69
CA SER A 202 -1.24 9.26 -31.28
C SER A 202 -1.16 10.43 -30.28
N VAL A 203 -1.68 10.22 -29.08
CA VAL A 203 -1.75 11.22 -28.01
C VAL A 203 -0.36 11.68 -27.58
N SER A 204 0.63 10.77 -27.51
CA SER A 204 2.00 11.12 -27.15
C SER A 204 2.65 12.14 -28.10
N HIS A 205 2.25 12.15 -29.37
CA HIS A 205 2.75 13.09 -30.38
C HIS A 205 2.08 14.46 -30.29
N HIS A 206 1.02 14.61 -29.50
CA HIS A 206 0.33 15.89 -29.27
C HIS A 206 0.81 16.60 -27.99
N ILE A 207 1.85 16.06 -27.33
CA ILE A 207 2.45 16.70 -26.16
C ILE A 207 3.06 18.05 -26.59
N ASP A 208 2.66 19.12 -25.91
CA ASP A 208 3.13 20.47 -26.19
C ASP A 208 4.65 20.57 -25.98
N SER A 209 5.33 21.25 -26.90
CA SER A 209 6.80 21.42 -26.87
C SER A 209 7.31 22.24 -25.68
N ASP A 210 6.43 22.98 -24.98
CA ASP A 210 6.71 23.72 -23.76
C ASP A 210 6.33 22.98 -22.47
N ALA A 211 5.88 21.72 -22.57
CA ALA A 211 5.66 20.87 -21.41
C ALA A 211 7.00 20.63 -20.67
N GLY A 212 6.98 20.81 -19.36
CA GLY A 212 8.14 20.58 -18.51
C GLY A 212 8.31 19.13 -18.07
N CYS A 213 7.27 18.33 -18.19
CA CYS A 213 7.27 16.88 -17.95
C CYS A 213 6.01 16.24 -18.55
N ILE A 214 6.08 14.91 -18.72
CA ILE A 214 4.89 14.07 -18.88
C ILE A 214 4.58 13.48 -17.50
N PHE A 215 3.31 13.49 -17.10
CA PHE A 215 2.89 12.92 -15.83
C PHE A 215 1.77 11.89 -16.06
N ILE A 216 1.88 10.74 -15.40
CA ILE A 216 0.86 9.68 -15.39
C ILE A 216 0.55 9.22 -13.97
N LEU A 217 -0.70 8.86 -13.76
CA LEU A 217 -1.21 8.28 -12.52
C LEU A 217 -1.10 6.74 -12.54
N LYS A 218 -1.53 6.06 -11.47
CA LYS A 218 -1.74 4.60 -11.43
C LYS A 218 -2.96 4.23 -12.29
N ASP A 219 -2.89 4.48 -13.56
CA ASP A 219 -3.93 4.24 -14.56
C ASP A 219 -3.56 3.03 -15.39
N HIS A 220 -4.24 1.92 -15.21
CA HIS A 220 -3.91 0.64 -15.87
C HIS A 220 -3.82 0.74 -17.39
N MET A 221 -4.69 1.54 -18.03
CA MET A 221 -4.67 1.73 -19.48
C MET A 221 -3.39 2.47 -19.91
N VAL A 222 -3.07 3.57 -19.23
CA VAL A 222 -1.88 4.39 -19.55
C VAL A 222 -0.59 3.64 -19.21
N VAL A 223 -0.54 2.99 -18.05
CA VAL A 223 0.62 2.19 -17.61
C VAL A 223 0.94 1.06 -18.58
N SER A 224 -0.08 0.42 -19.19
CA SER A 224 0.12 -0.64 -20.20
C SER A 224 0.93 -0.18 -21.42
N GLY A 225 0.98 1.13 -21.71
CA GLY A 225 1.72 1.73 -22.80
C GLY A 225 2.87 2.66 -22.36
N VAL A 226 3.32 2.56 -21.11
CA VAL A 226 4.34 3.46 -20.52
C VAL A 226 5.62 3.55 -21.35
N ALA A 227 6.04 2.44 -21.98
CA ALA A 227 7.23 2.42 -22.85
C ALA A 227 7.11 3.39 -24.05
N GLN A 228 5.91 3.58 -24.58
CA GLN A 228 5.63 4.54 -25.65
C GLN A 228 5.81 5.97 -25.16
N LEU A 229 5.27 6.30 -23.97
CA LEU A 229 5.43 7.60 -23.34
C LEU A 229 6.89 7.87 -22.97
N ALA A 230 7.64 6.85 -22.55
CA ALA A 230 9.07 6.95 -22.28
C ALA A 230 9.90 7.29 -23.53
N GLN A 231 9.55 6.73 -24.68
CA GLN A 231 10.18 7.08 -25.96
C GLN A 231 9.90 8.55 -26.33
N GLN A 232 8.68 8.99 -26.16
CA GLN A 232 8.32 10.37 -26.43
C GLN A 232 8.99 11.35 -25.45
N ALA A 233 9.07 11.00 -24.17
CA ALA A 233 9.79 11.76 -23.16
C ALA A 233 11.29 11.93 -23.55
N GLN A 234 11.93 10.88 -24.05
CA GLN A 234 13.30 10.96 -24.57
C GLN A 234 13.40 11.86 -25.79
N ALA A 235 12.45 11.75 -26.74
CA ALA A 235 12.45 12.58 -27.95
C ALA A 235 12.30 14.08 -27.63
N LEU A 236 11.45 14.42 -26.63
CA LEU A 236 11.20 15.76 -26.18
C LEU A 236 12.24 16.28 -25.16
N GLN A 237 13.11 15.39 -24.65
CA GLN A 237 14.08 15.70 -23.56
C GLN A 237 13.40 16.28 -22.32
N ILE A 238 12.23 15.72 -21.94
CA ILE A 238 11.49 16.03 -20.72
C ILE A 238 11.25 14.75 -19.92
N PRO A 239 11.20 14.79 -18.56
CA PRO A 239 11.01 13.58 -17.78
C PRO A 239 9.59 13.04 -17.88
N LEU A 240 9.49 11.71 -17.96
CA LEU A 240 8.26 10.98 -17.66
C LEU A 240 8.22 10.71 -16.15
N ILE A 241 7.31 11.36 -15.47
CA ILE A 241 7.05 11.19 -14.03
C ILE A 241 5.84 10.28 -13.85
N THR A 242 5.94 9.34 -12.94
CA THR A 242 4.91 8.31 -12.72
C THR A 242 4.48 8.26 -11.25
N SER A 243 3.50 7.43 -10.93
CA SER A 243 2.98 7.28 -9.56
C SER A 243 3.25 5.88 -8.97
N ASP A 244 3.99 5.04 -9.69
CA ASP A 244 4.32 3.67 -9.29
C ASP A 244 5.69 3.24 -9.81
N ASP A 245 6.27 2.22 -9.21
CA ASP A 245 7.59 1.68 -9.52
C ASP A 245 7.61 0.86 -10.82
N GLY A 246 6.55 0.11 -11.12
CA GLY A 246 6.42 -0.64 -12.38
C GLY A 246 6.51 0.28 -13.60
N SER A 247 5.90 1.46 -13.53
CA SER A 247 6.02 2.47 -14.59
C SER A 247 7.43 3.06 -14.70
N VAL A 248 8.19 3.14 -13.60
CA VAL A 248 9.61 3.53 -13.65
C VAL A 248 10.46 2.45 -14.29
N GLN A 249 10.19 1.16 -14.00
CA GLN A 249 10.82 0.03 -14.69
C GLN A 249 10.49 0.05 -16.19
N GLY A 250 9.26 0.38 -16.56
CA GLY A 250 8.79 0.53 -17.94
C GLY A 250 9.37 1.72 -18.70
N GLY A 251 10.16 2.59 -18.04
CA GLY A 251 10.86 3.70 -18.67
C GLY A 251 10.60 5.08 -18.09
N GLY A 252 9.88 5.22 -17.00
CA GLY A 252 9.76 6.48 -16.27
C GLY A 252 11.10 6.96 -15.72
N ALA A 253 11.28 8.29 -15.64
CA ALA A 253 12.46 8.89 -15.01
C ALA A 253 12.45 8.69 -13.51
N PHE A 254 11.34 9.01 -12.89
CA PHE A 254 11.10 8.75 -11.47
C PHE A 254 9.59 8.69 -11.17
N ALA A 255 9.27 8.06 -10.05
CA ALA A 255 7.94 8.11 -9.47
C ALA A 255 7.98 8.75 -8.09
N PHE A 256 6.87 9.39 -7.74
CA PHE A 256 6.49 9.77 -6.39
C PHE A 256 5.31 8.88 -6.02
N GLY A 257 5.54 7.90 -5.16
CA GLY A 257 4.56 6.84 -4.94
C GLY A 257 4.63 6.23 -3.55
N ILE A 258 3.88 5.16 -3.38
CA ILE A 258 3.84 4.30 -2.21
C ILE A 258 4.11 2.88 -2.70
N THR A 259 4.93 2.10 -1.99
CA THR A 259 5.18 0.72 -2.40
C THR A 259 3.95 -0.14 -2.18
N GLU A 260 3.72 -1.11 -3.04
CA GLU A 260 2.63 -2.07 -2.90
C GLU A 260 2.74 -2.82 -1.56
N LYS A 261 3.96 -3.13 -1.13
CA LYS A 261 4.22 -3.72 0.18
C LYS A 261 3.73 -2.84 1.35
N GLN A 262 3.98 -1.51 1.31
CA GLN A 262 3.50 -0.58 2.34
C GLN A 262 1.96 -0.55 2.42
N ILE A 263 1.27 -0.67 1.30
CA ILE A 263 -0.19 -0.75 1.25
C ILE A 263 -0.68 -1.98 2.02
N GLY A 264 -0.07 -3.14 1.75
CA GLY A 264 -0.36 -4.38 2.45
C GLY A 264 -0.08 -4.32 3.95
N GLU A 265 1.08 -3.77 4.34
CA GLU A 265 1.46 -3.59 5.75
C GLU A 265 0.48 -2.68 6.50
N ALA A 266 0.04 -1.59 5.87
CA ALA A 266 -0.93 -0.68 6.46
C ALA A 266 -2.30 -1.34 6.67
N ALA A 267 -2.76 -2.12 5.71
CA ALA A 267 -4.01 -2.90 5.83
C ALA A 267 -3.91 -3.95 6.95
N ALA A 268 -2.77 -4.62 7.06
CA ALA A 268 -2.49 -5.56 8.16
C ALA A 268 -2.53 -4.88 9.53
N GLN A 269 -1.96 -3.67 9.66
CA GLN A 269 -1.99 -2.90 10.92
C GLN A 269 -3.43 -2.57 11.35
N VAL A 270 -4.28 -2.17 10.42
CA VAL A 270 -5.71 -1.90 10.67
C VAL A 270 -6.43 -3.18 11.05
N THR A 271 -6.22 -4.26 10.31
CA THR A 271 -6.76 -5.60 10.62
C THR A 271 -6.32 -6.06 12.02
N ALA A 272 -5.05 -5.88 12.35
CA ALA A 272 -4.50 -6.24 13.65
C ALA A 272 -5.15 -5.47 14.81
N ARG A 273 -5.43 -4.18 14.63
CA ARG A 273 -6.14 -3.37 15.62
C ARG A 273 -7.57 -3.88 15.84
N PHE A 274 -8.26 -4.24 14.75
CA PHE A 274 -9.59 -4.86 14.85
C PHE A 274 -9.55 -6.17 15.62
N ILE A 275 -8.65 -7.09 15.28
CA ILE A 275 -8.49 -8.39 15.96
C ILE A 275 -8.16 -8.21 17.45
N LYS A 276 -7.40 -7.18 17.80
CA LYS A 276 -7.06 -6.82 19.19
C LYS A 276 -8.19 -6.11 19.94
N GLY A 277 -9.37 -5.97 19.33
CA GLY A 277 -10.59 -5.47 19.97
C GLY A 277 -10.93 -4.00 19.72
N THR A 278 -10.23 -3.31 18.82
CA THR A 278 -10.67 -1.97 18.40
C THR A 278 -11.92 -2.11 17.53
N PRO A 279 -13.05 -1.49 17.91
CA PRO A 279 -14.28 -1.56 17.13
C PRO A 279 -14.08 -0.99 15.71
N MET A 280 -14.73 -1.58 14.71
CA MET A 280 -14.61 -1.15 13.31
C MET A 280 -14.96 0.35 13.10
N LYS A 281 -15.94 0.85 13.86
CA LYS A 281 -16.32 2.27 13.82
C LYS A 281 -15.20 3.24 14.22
N ASP A 282 -14.24 2.76 15.05
CA ASP A 282 -13.09 3.53 15.54
C ASP A 282 -11.83 3.33 14.68
N LEU A 283 -11.97 2.63 13.56
CA LEU A 283 -10.93 2.40 12.54
C LEU A 283 -11.27 3.21 11.28
N PRO A 284 -10.92 4.51 11.21
CA PRO A 284 -11.22 5.34 10.04
C PRO A 284 -10.47 4.84 8.81
N THR A 285 -10.96 5.19 7.63
CA THR A 285 -10.20 5.03 6.39
C THR A 285 -8.87 5.77 6.52
N LYS A 286 -7.80 5.12 6.10
CA LYS A 286 -6.45 5.69 6.20
C LYS A 286 -5.90 5.91 4.80
N THR A 287 -5.62 7.17 4.46
CA THR A 287 -4.78 7.52 3.31
C THR A 287 -3.31 7.42 3.72
N LEU A 288 -2.50 6.83 2.86
CA LEU A 288 -1.07 6.68 3.10
C LEU A 288 -0.32 7.96 2.75
N THR A 289 0.67 8.31 3.56
CA THR A 289 1.49 9.52 3.39
C THR A 289 3.00 9.25 3.47
N ASP A 290 3.38 7.97 3.64
CA ASP A 290 4.78 7.55 3.71
C ASP A 290 5.31 7.32 2.28
N TYR A 291 5.51 8.44 1.56
CA TYR A 291 5.90 8.42 0.16
C TYR A 291 7.33 7.96 -0.06
N THR A 292 7.55 7.33 -1.20
CA THR A 292 8.83 6.82 -1.70
C THR A 292 9.11 7.40 -3.07
N ILE A 293 10.36 7.72 -3.34
CA ILE A 293 10.83 8.13 -4.67
C ILE A 293 11.47 6.93 -5.35
N PHE A 294 10.89 6.45 -6.42
CA PHE A 294 11.48 5.45 -7.29
C PHE A 294 12.23 6.16 -8.40
N LEU A 295 13.53 5.92 -8.56
CA LEU A 295 14.38 6.68 -9.47
C LEU A 295 15.13 5.76 -10.44
N ASN A 296 14.89 5.94 -11.74
CA ASN A 296 15.70 5.35 -12.79
C ASN A 296 16.66 6.43 -13.34
N GLU A 297 17.86 6.49 -12.79
CA GLU A 297 18.85 7.52 -13.18
C GLU A 297 19.20 7.47 -14.68
N SER A 298 19.33 6.25 -15.22
CA SER A 298 19.65 6.07 -16.65
C SER A 298 18.54 6.64 -17.54
N MET A 299 17.28 6.40 -17.20
CA MET A 299 16.15 6.94 -17.96
C MET A 299 15.98 8.44 -17.73
N ALA A 300 16.19 8.93 -16.52
CA ALA A 300 16.19 10.36 -16.23
C ALA A 300 17.21 11.12 -17.10
N ILE A 301 18.44 10.61 -17.22
CA ILE A 301 19.46 11.20 -18.11
C ILE A 301 19.02 11.20 -19.56
N LYS A 302 18.50 10.06 -20.06
CA LYS A 302 18.00 9.96 -21.45
C LYS A 302 16.84 10.91 -21.72
N GLN A 303 16.10 11.30 -20.71
CA GLN A 303 14.95 12.21 -20.77
C GLN A 303 15.34 13.67 -20.39
N GLY A 304 16.62 14.02 -20.46
CA GLY A 304 17.09 15.38 -20.33
C GLY A 304 17.53 15.83 -18.93
N PHE A 305 17.51 14.95 -17.91
CA PHE A 305 18.07 15.29 -16.61
C PHE A 305 19.61 15.36 -16.68
N SER A 306 20.16 16.42 -16.12
CA SER A 306 21.59 16.49 -15.81
C SER A 306 21.89 15.73 -14.52
N GLN A 307 23.14 15.33 -14.32
CA GLN A 307 23.59 14.73 -13.06
C GLN A 307 23.34 15.63 -11.84
N ALA A 308 23.43 16.95 -12.03
CA ALA A 308 23.12 17.92 -10.97
C ALA A 308 21.65 17.90 -10.57
N GLN A 309 20.72 17.71 -11.53
CA GLN A 309 19.30 17.58 -11.23
C GLN A 309 18.98 16.27 -10.53
N ILE A 310 19.63 15.16 -10.89
CA ILE A 310 19.50 13.87 -10.17
C ILE A 310 19.96 14.00 -8.71
N THR A 311 21.12 14.64 -8.49
CA THR A 311 21.62 14.92 -7.14
C THR A 311 20.66 15.84 -6.38
N GLY A 312 20.09 16.85 -7.03
CA GLY A 312 19.09 17.73 -6.47
C GLY A 312 17.82 16.99 -6.05
N LEU A 313 17.30 16.09 -6.90
CA LEU A 313 16.14 15.25 -6.59
C LEU A 313 16.40 14.43 -5.32
N LYS A 314 17.54 13.77 -5.22
CA LYS A 314 17.90 12.97 -4.02
C LYS A 314 17.99 13.84 -2.76
N THR A 315 18.54 15.05 -2.89
CA THR A 315 18.63 16.02 -1.79
C THR A 315 17.25 16.48 -1.32
N ILE A 316 16.35 16.79 -2.26
CA ILE A 316 14.96 17.18 -1.98
C ILE A 316 14.20 16.04 -1.31
N ALA A 317 14.35 14.81 -1.81
CA ALA A 317 13.75 13.62 -1.23
C ALA A 317 14.21 13.41 0.22
N ALA A 318 15.51 13.48 0.48
CA ALA A 318 16.08 13.34 1.82
C ALA A 318 15.58 14.45 2.78
N ALA A 319 15.50 15.69 2.33
CA ALA A 319 14.96 16.81 3.13
C ALA A 319 13.46 16.64 3.46
N SER A 320 12.74 15.88 2.65
CA SER A 320 11.32 15.58 2.84
C SER A 320 11.08 14.25 3.58
N ASN A 321 12.13 13.55 4.00
CA ASN A 321 12.10 12.19 4.57
C ASN A 321 11.47 11.15 3.62
N TYR A 322 11.62 11.31 2.31
CA TYR A 322 11.19 10.34 1.33
C TYR A 322 12.36 9.42 0.98
N PRO A 323 12.28 8.11 1.25
CA PRO A 323 13.26 7.15 0.78
C PRO A 323 13.40 7.21 -0.74
N VAL A 324 14.63 7.02 -1.23
CA VAL A 324 14.90 6.90 -2.68
C VAL A 324 15.27 5.46 -2.97
N ILE A 325 14.46 4.81 -3.78
CA ILE A 325 14.72 3.45 -4.28
C ILE A 325 15.24 3.58 -5.72
N SER A 326 16.38 2.96 -5.98
CA SER A 326 16.95 2.92 -7.34
C SER A 326 16.24 1.87 -8.17
N CYS A 327 15.79 2.25 -9.37
CA CYS A 327 15.14 1.37 -10.30
C CYS A 327 15.99 1.10 -11.54
N THR A 328 15.88 -0.11 -12.06
CA THR A 328 16.40 -0.57 -13.35
C THR A 328 15.21 -1.07 -14.20
N PRO A 329 15.39 -1.41 -15.47
CA PRO A 329 14.32 -2.04 -16.26
C PRO A 329 13.86 -3.42 -15.74
N VAL A 330 14.55 -3.99 -14.76
CA VAL A 330 14.31 -5.35 -14.25
C VAL A 330 13.78 -5.33 -12.81
N SER A 331 14.14 -4.33 -12.00
CA SER A 331 13.72 -4.24 -10.59
C SER A 331 13.86 -2.84 -10.04
N CYS A 332 13.07 -2.54 -9.01
CA CYS A 332 13.29 -1.43 -8.09
C CYS A 332 13.77 -2.00 -6.74
N GLY A 333 14.92 -1.53 -6.23
CA GLY A 333 15.49 -1.97 -4.93
C GLY A 333 16.77 -2.75 -5.08
#